data_5b5ceca60425cda58806177144bb76fe
#
_entry.id   5b5ceca60425cda58806177144bb76fe
#
_cell.length_a   1.000
_cell.length_b   1.000
_cell.length_c   1.000
_cell.angle_alpha   90.00
_cell.angle_beta   90.00
_cell.angle_gamma   90.00
#
_symmetry.space_group_name_H-M   'P 1'
#
loop_
_entity.id
_entity.type
_entity.pdbx_description
1 polymer ?
#
loop_
_entity_poly.entity_id
_entity_poly.type
_entity_poly.pdbx_seq_one_letter_code
_entity_poly.pdbx_strand_id
1 'polypeptide(L)'
;SPETIDLCLGYSNGLNAYIEDHGLIEDDIYPISGKDIIAGTMHKTPFFFQLPLFLGDLYFKKPSEIPPYYKRSDEIEKIKGSNVYALSPKITDKGNTILGINSHQPFEGELAWYEAHINSKEGWNMIGGLFPGSPVVLVGHNENLGWGHTVNRPDILDIYELEVNPNDENQYKFNGKWEDFESFEVIIKIKTIGKLKHKHKQMAYWSKHGPVIKGVNSTYAVRYSNMNNLLAIEQWYKMNKANNFKDWKNAIETLSVPMFNTGYADKEGNIYYVYGAKTPKRNTKYDWQKVLPGNTSETLWSEYELFENLPQVLNPESGFIQNCNSTPFQTTIGPENPSSENFNSNYGIETHMTNRALRAIETIGKDKKISYDEFINYKFDLNYSDNSIMAFLVKRAISILNENNKSEFDIDLKNQIINTLTKWNLSTERNNIYATLPIIAFNPLLDNSEDEIYDDLIIKRLVYASEYLLKHYNKIDVKWGDVNRIIRGDLNLPLDGGPDIARAIYYKEYKNGQKKAIAGDCYVLIANWNKNGKVSSQSIHQYG
;
A
#
# COMPACT_ATOMS: atom_id res chain seq x y z
N SER A 1 -14.90 21.41 8.13
CA SER A 1 -15.39 22.13 9.31
C SER A 1 -14.48 23.32 9.64
N PRO A 2 -14.92 24.31 10.45
CA PRO A 2 -14.06 25.39 10.93
C PRO A 2 -12.83 24.87 11.66
N GLU A 3 -12.97 23.87 12.52
CA GLU A 3 -11.88 23.28 13.28
C GLU A 3 -10.79 22.68 12.37
N THR A 4 -11.17 22.07 11.24
CA THR A 4 -10.21 21.53 10.29
C THR A 4 -9.46 22.66 9.56
N ILE A 5 -10.13 23.77 9.27
CA ILE A 5 -9.50 24.95 8.69
C ILE A 5 -8.49 25.54 9.69
N ASP A 6 -8.90 25.73 10.95
CA ASP A 6 -8.04 26.26 12.01
C ASP A 6 -6.84 25.35 12.26
N LEU A 7 -7.03 24.04 12.20
CA LEU A 7 -5.94 23.06 12.27
C LEU A 7 -4.92 23.25 11.14
N CYS A 8 -5.38 23.37 9.90
CA CYS A 8 -4.48 23.58 8.75
C CYS A 8 -3.76 24.93 8.82
N LEU A 9 -4.43 25.99 9.30
CA LEU A 9 -3.83 27.29 9.54
C LEU A 9 -2.77 27.24 10.65
N GLY A 10 -3.10 26.61 11.78
CA GLY A 10 -2.15 26.43 12.88
C GLY A 10 -0.90 25.65 12.47
N TYR A 11 -1.08 24.57 11.70
CA TYR A 11 0.02 23.77 11.18
C TYR A 11 0.91 24.59 10.23
N SER A 12 0.32 25.32 9.27
CA SER A 12 1.07 26.17 8.34
C SER A 12 1.82 27.31 9.05
N ASN A 13 1.23 27.91 10.08
CA ASN A 13 1.89 28.92 10.90
C ASN A 13 3.11 28.37 11.63
N GLY A 14 3.00 27.15 12.19
CA GLY A 14 4.14 26.47 12.81
C GLY A 14 5.27 26.17 11.84
N LEU A 15 4.94 25.73 10.62
CA LEU A 15 5.93 25.52 9.56
C LEU A 15 6.63 26.82 9.16
N ASN A 16 5.88 27.91 9.01
CA ASN A 16 6.44 29.21 8.66
C ASN A 16 7.39 29.75 9.74
N ALA A 17 7.01 29.64 11.01
CA ALA A 17 7.88 30.00 12.13
C ALA A 17 9.19 29.19 12.10
N TYR A 18 9.12 27.88 11.89
CA TYR A 18 10.31 27.03 11.76
C TYR A 18 11.19 27.45 10.58
N ILE A 19 10.59 27.73 9.42
CA ILE A 19 11.31 28.18 8.20
C ILE A 19 12.05 29.50 8.46
N GLU A 20 11.41 30.46 9.14
CA GLU A 20 12.01 31.77 9.51
C GLU A 20 13.18 31.57 10.47
N ASP A 21 12.95 30.86 11.58
CA ASP A 21 13.96 30.65 12.63
C ASP A 21 15.23 29.94 12.11
N HIS A 22 15.09 29.12 11.07
CA HIS A 22 16.21 28.35 10.47
C HIS A 22 16.73 28.95 9.16
N GLY A 23 16.22 30.10 8.73
CA GLY A 23 16.65 30.76 7.49
C GLY A 23 16.40 29.93 6.23
N LEU A 24 15.34 29.12 6.20
CA LEU A 24 14.99 28.22 5.09
C LEU A 24 14.01 28.83 4.10
N ILE A 25 13.94 30.16 4.03
CA ILE A 25 12.98 30.86 3.17
C ILE A 25 13.30 30.58 1.69
N GLU A 26 12.33 30.02 0.98
CA GLU A 26 12.32 29.86 -0.48
C GLU A 26 11.16 30.69 -1.03
N ASP A 27 11.48 31.76 -1.76
CA ASP A 27 10.52 32.78 -2.24
C ASP A 27 9.33 32.21 -3.05
N ASP A 28 9.49 31.01 -3.60
CA ASP A 28 8.45 30.40 -4.43
C ASP A 28 7.37 29.65 -3.67
N ILE A 29 7.64 29.26 -2.41
CA ILE A 29 6.73 28.43 -1.60
C ILE A 29 6.42 29.08 -0.25
N TYR A 30 7.15 30.10 0.15
CA TYR A 30 6.95 30.83 1.40
C TYR A 30 6.12 32.10 1.17
N PRO A 31 5.17 32.44 2.07
CA PRO A 31 4.71 31.67 3.22
C PRO A 31 3.78 30.52 2.84
N ILE A 32 3.87 29.40 3.58
CA ILE A 32 2.95 28.26 3.45
C ILE A 32 1.61 28.65 4.04
N SER A 33 0.53 28.35 3.33
CA SER A 33 -0.84 28.61 3.78
C SER A 33 -1.57 27.31 4.20
N GLY A 34 -2.68 27.41 4.90
CA GLY A 34 -3.55 26.27 5.20
C GLY A 34 -4.08 25.58 3.96
N LYS A 35 -4.20 26.29 2.82
CA LYS A 35 -4.58 25.70 1.52
C LYS A 35 -3.49 24.79 0.96
N ASP A 36 -2.22 25.12 1.18
CA ASP A 36 -1.09 24.30 0.74
C ASP A 36 -1.04 22.97 1.49
N ILE A 37 -1.45 22.94 2.77
CA ILE A 37 -1.58 21.71 3.57
C ILE A 37 -2.64 20.78 2.96
N ILE A 38 -3.80 21.33 2.60
CA ILE A 38 -4.86 20.57 1.93
C ILE A 38 -4.40 20.10 0.55
N ALA A 39 -3.79 20.98 -0.25
CA ALA A 39 -3.29 20.68 -1.58
C ALA A 39 -2.22 19.57 -1.54
N GLY A 40 -1.30 19.59 -0.56
CA GLY A 40 -0.30 18.55 -0.36
C GLY A 40 -0.92 17.19 -0.05
N THR A 41 -1.99 17.13 0.71
CA THR A 41 -2.73 15.89 0.98
C THR A 41 -3.43 15.39 -0.29
N MET A 42 -4.08 16.27 -1.05
CA MET A 42 -4.72 15.93 -2.32
C MET A 42 -3.70 15.46 -3.37
N HIS A 43 -2.54 16.09 -3.44
CA HIS A 43 -1.47 15.70 -4.34
C HIS A 43 -0.98 14.27 -4.08
N LYS A 44 -0.93 13.85 -2.81
CA LYS A 44 -0.49 12.49 -2.44
C LYS A 44 -1.53 11.40 -2.75
N THR A 45 -2.81 11.73 -2.73
CA THR A 45 -3.90 10.76 -2.94
C THR A 45 -3.77 9.98 -4.27
N PRO A 46 -3.53 10.62 -5.44
CA PRO A 46 -3.38 9.91 -6.71
C PRO A 46 -2.21 8.92 -6.78
N PHE A 47 -1.18 9.09 -5.94
CA PHE A 47 -0.07 8.12 -5.87
C PHE A 47 -0.52 6.76 -5.34
N PHE A 48 -1.53 6.72 -4.48
CA PHE A 48 -2.10 5.47 -3.99
C PHE A 48 -2.98 4.78 -5.04
N PHE A 49 -3.55 5.52 -6.00
CA PHE A 49 -4.26 4.97 -7.16
C PHE A 49 -3.34 4.62 -8.32
N GLN A 50 -2.02 4.76 -8.15
CA GLN A 50 -1.03 4.49 -9.19
C GLN A 50 -1.20 5.36 -10.45
N LEU A 51 -1.95 6.47 -10.37
CA LEU A 51 -2.14 7.38 -11.51
C LEU A 51 -0.83 7.77 -12.21
N PRO A 52 0.29 8.04 -11.51
CA PRO A 52 1.56 8.36 -12.19
C PRO A 52 2.06 7.29 -13.16
N LEU A 53 1.74 6.00 -12.92
CA LEU A 53 2.13 4.90 -13.81
C LEU A 53 1.38 4.93 -15.14
N PHE A 54 0.14 5.44 -15.11
CA PHE A 54 -0.68 5.54 -16.30
C PHE A 54 -0.30 6.73 -17.18
N LEU A 55 0.28 7.79 -16.62
CA LEU A 55 0.55 9.03 -17.37
C LEU A 55 1.43 8.80 -18.58
N GLY A 56 2.47 7.97 -18.47
CA GLY A 56 3.33 7.60 -19.60
C GLY A 56 2.56 6.84 -20.67
N ASP A 57 1.78 5.86 -20.27
CA ASP A 57 0.95 5.07 -21.18
C ASP A 57 -0.08 5.95 -21.90
N LEU A 58 -0.79 6.81 -21.18
CA LEU A 58 -1.76 7.75 -21.75
C LEU A 58 -1.13 8.75 -22.72
N TYR A 59 0.13 9.10 -22.50
CA TYR A 59 0.82 10.02 -23.39
C TYR A 59 1.31 9.34 -24.70
N PHE A 60 1.84 8.11 -24.64
CA PHE A 60 2.53 7.46 -25.74
C PHE A 60 1.72 6.36 -26.46
N LYS A 61 0.75 5.72 -25.80
CA LYS A 61 0.04 4.54 -26.31
C LYS A 61 -1.31 4.87 -26.93
N LYS A 62 -1.78 4.00 -27.83
CA LYS A 62 -3.15 3.98 -28.33
C LYS A 62 -4.09 3.35 -27.31
N PRO A 63 -5.41 3.62 -27.35
CA PRO A 63 -6.39 3.06 -26.41
C PRO A 63 -6.32 1.52 -26.28
N SER A 64 -6.13 0.82 -27.41
CA SER A 64 -6.02 -0.64 -27.43
C SER A 64 -4.73 -1.21 -26.82
N GLU A 65 -3.71 -0.37 -26.63
CA GLU A 65 -2.41 -0.74 -26.07
C GLU A 65 -2.31 -0.44 -24.57
N ILE A 66 -3.30 0.29 -24.04
CA ILE A 66 -3.38 0.62 -22.61
C ILE A 66 -3.85 -0.62 -21.86
N PRO A 67 -2.99 -1.24 -21.01
CA PRO A 67 -3.37 -2.44 -20.29
C PRO A 67 -4.50 -2.16 -19.28
N PRO A 68 -5.32 -3.17 -18.94
CA PRO A 68 -6.32 -3.05 -17.88
C PRO A 68 -5.73 -2.60 -16.55
N TYR A 69 -6.52 -1.92 -15.72
CA TYR A 69 -6.09 -1.35 -14.44
C TYR A 69 -5.34 -2.37 -13.55
N TYR A 70 -5.83 -3.58 -13.44
CA TYR A 70 -5.25 -4.63 -12.58
C TYR A 70 -3.90 -5.21 -13.05
N LYS A 71 -3.52 -5.02 -14.34
CA LYS A 71 -2.28 -5.60 -14.91
C LYS A 71 -1.05 -4.69 -14.82
N ARG A 72 -1.16 -3.50 -14.24
CA ARG A 72 -0.10 -2.47 -14.31
C ARG A 72 0.83 -2.40 -13.10
N SER A 73 0.61 -3.24 -12.11
CA SER A 73 1.21 -3.09 -10.79
C SER A 73 2.64 -3.61 -10.63
N ASP A 74 3.26 -4.19 -11.66
CA ASP A 74 4.34 -5.17 -11.48
C ASP A 74 5.68 -4.62 -10.94
N GLU A 75 6.02 -3.34 -11.07
CA GLU A 75 7.35 -2.86 -10.66
C GLU A 75 7.37 -1.93 -9.43
N ILE A 76 6.37 -1.09 -9.25
CA ILE A 76 6.37 -0.07 -8.18
C ILE A 76 5.63 -0.56 -6.93
N GLU A 77 4.69 -1.48 -7.04
CA GLU A 77 3.90 -1.99 -5.92
C GLU A 77 4.66 -2.92 -4.98
N LYS A 78 5.73 -3.53 -5.44
CA LYS A 78 6.60 -4.40 -4.63
C LYS A 78 7.17 -3.73 -3.37
N ILE A 79 7.06 -2.40 -3.27
CA ILE A 79 7.61 -1.60 -2.17
C ILE A 79 6.52 -1.12 -1.19
N LYS A 80 5.24 -1.40 -1.46
CA LYS A 80 4.13 -0.93 -0.64
C LYS A 80 3.34 -2.10 -0.07
N GLY A 81 3.31 -2.20 1.22
CA GLY A 81 2.51 -3.17 1.94
C GLY A 81 2.18 -2.65 3.32
N SER A 82 1.42 -3.40 4.06
CA SER A 82 1.11 -3.14 5.46
C SER A 82 0.48 -4.36 6.09
N ASN A 83 0.49 -4.43 7.42
CA ASN A 83 -0.28 -5.39 8.17
C ASN A 83 -1.13 -4.65 9.21
N VAL A 84 -2.33 -5.12 9.45
CA VAL A 84 -3.16 -4.76 10.59
C VAL A 84 -3.73 -6.03 11.21
N TYR A 85 -3.67 -6.11 12.54
CA TYR A 85 -4.18 -7.21 13.33
C TYR A 85 -5.02 -6.66 14.48
N ALA A 86 -6.18 -7.24 14.74
CA ALA A 86 -6.99 -6.90 15.90
C ALA A 86 -7.42 -8.19 16.63
N LEU A 87 -7.16 -8.24 17.93
CA LEU A 87 -7.48 -9.35 18.80
C LEU A 87 -8.44 -8.89 19.89
N SER A 88 -9.58 -9.55 19.99
CA SER A 88 -10.55 -9.29 21.06
C SER A 88 -10.12 -9.96 22.40
N PRO A 89 -10.71 -9.56 23.53
CA PRO A 89 -10.48 -10.18 24.84
C PRO A 89 -10.73 -11.69 24.86
N LYS A 90 -11.46 -12.22 23.86
CA LYS A 90 -11.87 -13.62 23.74
C LYS A 90 -10.70 -14.58 23.54
N ILE A 91 -9.66 -14.15 22.83
CA ILE A 91 -8.52 -14.99 22.47
C ILE A 91 -7.21 -14.55 23.12
N THR A 92 -7.21 -13.48 23.91
CA THR A 92 -6.02 -13.04 24.65
C THR A 92 -5.98 -13.66 26.06
N ASP A 93 -4.80 -13.97 26.56
CA ASP A 93 -4.58 -14.66 27.84
C ASP A 93 -5.11 -13.89 29.05
N LYS A 94 -5.03 -12.54 29.00
CA LYS A 94 -5.46 -11.64 30.09
C LYS A 94 -6.77 -10.92 29.82
N GLY A 95 -7.48 -11.24 28.75
CA GLY A 95 -8.71 -10.56 28.35
C GLY A 95 -8.47 -9.12 27.90
N ASN A 96 -7.35 -8.87 27.27
CA ASN A 96 -6.99 -7.57 26.68
C ASN A 96 -7.51 -7.45 25.25
N THR A 97 -7.71 -6.22 24.78
CA THR A 97 -7.84 -5.97 23.33
C THR A 97 -6.48 -5.54 22.80
N ILE A 98 -6.04 -6.13 21.69
CA ILE A 98 -4.75 -5.80 21.08
C ILE A 98 -4.96 -5.32 19.65
N LEU A 99 -4.31 -4.21 19.29
CA LEU A 99 -4.23 -3.71 17.91
C LEU A 99 -2.76 -3.66 17.49
N GLY A 100 -2.43 -4.39 16.43
CA GLY A 100 -1.11 -4.33 15.78
C GLY A 100 -1.21 -3.59 14.46
N ILE A 101 -0.41 -2.54 14.31
CA ILE A 101 -0.29 -1.73 13.10
C ILE A 101 1.13 -1.88 12.58
N ASN A 102 1.28 -2.14 11.29
CA ASN A 102 2.60 -2.24 10.67
C ASN A 102 2.56 -1.79 9.22
N SER A 103 3.17 -0.67 8.93
CA SER A 103 3.27 -0.11 7.58
C SER A 103 4.58 -0.55 6.90
N HIS A 104 4.51 -0.84 5.59
CA HIS A 104 5.65 -1.20 4.76
C HIS A 104 5.86 -0.15 3.66
N GLN A 105 6.34 1.02 4.05
CA GLN A 105 6.61 2.13 3.14
C GLN A 105 8.12 2.33 2.95
N PRO A 106 8.53 3.17 2.00
CA PRO A 106 9.93 3.58 1.87
C PRO A 106 10.49 4.14 3.19
N PHE A 107 11.75 3.82 3.48
CA PHE A 107 12.43 4.33 4.68
C PHE A 107 12.79 5.81 4.58
N GLU A 108 12.83 6.36 3.38
CA GLU A 108 13.22 7.74 3.09
C GLU A 108 12.22 8.37 2.09
N GLY A 109 12.14 9.71 2.09
CA GLY A 109 11.30 10.46 1.17
C GLY A 109 9.96 10.88 1.76
N GLU A 110 9.07 11.38 0.91
CA GLU A 110 7.80 12.01 1.30
C GLU A 110 6.76 11.05 1.91
N LEU A 111 6.93 9.75 1.71
CA LEU A 111 6.10 8.69 2.31
C LEU A 111 6.78 7.99 3.49
N ALA A 112 7.93 8.50 3.96
CA ALA A 112 8.55 8.00 5.18
C ALA A 112 7.69 8.40 6.40
N TRP A 113 7.47 7.44 7.29
CA TRP A 113 6.72 7.68 8.51
C TRP A 113 7.55 8.44 9.55
N TYR A 114 6.89 9.29 10.29
CA TYR A 114 7.36 9.74 11.61
C TYR A 114 6.23 9.60 12.62
N GLU A 115 6.56 9.51 13.89
CA GLU A 115 5.60 9.38 14.97
C GLU A 115 5.39 10.72 15.68
N ALA A 116 4.15 11.00 16.05
CA ALA A 116 3.82 12.10 16.91
C ALA A 116 2.78 11.69 17.97
N HIS A 117 2.93 12.25 19.16
CA HIS A 117 1.89 12.23 20.19
C HIS A 117 1.33 13.65 20.33
N ILE A 118 0.09 13.83 19.88
CA ILE A 118 -0.61 15.10 19.92
C ILE A 118 -1.55 15.08 21.12
N ASN A 119 -1.35 16.01 22.06
CA ASN A 119 -2.21 16.15 23.23
C ASN A 119 -2.65 17.61 23.38
N SER A 120 -3.96 17.84 23.43
CA SER A 120 -4.57 19.15 23.57
C SER A 120 -5.63 19.13 24.68
N LYS A 121 -5.77 20.24 25.42
CA LYS A 121 -6.83 20.41 26.40
C LYS A 121 -8.23 20.41 25.80
N GLU A 122 -8.35 20.49 24.48
CA GLU A 122 -9.62 20.41 23.73
C GLU A 122 -10.04 18.97 23.43
N GLY A 123 -9.50 17.98 24.15
CA GLY A 123 -9.87 16.57 24.05
C GLY A 123 -9.22 15.84 22.88
N TRP A 124 -8.08 16.31 22.40
CA TRP A 124 -7.28 15.56 21.42
C TRP A 124 -6.08 14.92 22.13
N ASN A 125 -6.05 13.61 22.18
CA ASN A 125 -4.96 12.83 22.77
C ASN A 125 -4.70 11.60 21.89
N MET A 126 -3.85 11.76 20.87
CA MET A 126 -3.62 10.75 19.82
C MET A 126 -2.14 10.54 19.60
N ILE A 127 -1.69 9.29 19.62
CA ILE A 127 -0.34 8.88 19.22
C ILE A 127 -0.38 8.02 17.98
N GLY A 128 0.57 8.20 17.06
CA GLY A 128 0.66 7.37 15.87
C GLY A 128 1.54 7.93 14.78
N GLY A 129 1.47 7.27 13.63
CA GLY A 129 2.24 7.59 12.45
C GLY A 129 1.56 8.60 11.54
N LEU A 130 2.39 9.47 10.96
CA LEU A 130 1.98 10.44 9.95
C LEU A 130 3.05 10.55 8.85
N PHE A 131 2.65 11.09 7.70
CA PHE A 131 3.58 11.50 6.66
C PHE A 131 3.96 12.97 6.82
N PRO A 132 5.15 13.39 6.36
CA PRO A 132 5.54 14.80 6.32
C PRO A 132 4.46 15.66 5.66
N GLY A 133 4.07 16.74 6.32
CA GLY A 133 3.01 17.64 5.86
C GLY A 133 1.59 17.27 6.28
N SER A 134 1.40 16.18 7.04
CA SER A 134 0.09 15.84 7.63
C SER A 134 -0.11 16.53 8.97
N PRO A 135 -1.22 17.29 9.16
CA PRO A 135 -1.54 17.91 10.43
C PRO A 135 -2.27 16.98 11.41
N VAL A 136 -2.51 15.71 11.02
CA VAL A 136 -3.27 14.71 11.77
C VAL A 136 -2.54 13.37 11.77
N VAL A 137 -2.77 12.55 12.80
CA VAL A 137 -2.32 11.16 12.85
C VAL A 137 -3.15 10.34 11.87
N LEU A 138 -2.47 9.58 11.00
CA LEU A 138 -3.11 8.78 9.95
C LEU A 138 -3.43 7.37 10.42
N VAL A 139 -2.56 6.76 11.24
CA VAL A 139 -2.72 5.45 11.87
C VAL A 139 -2.21 5.52 13.31
N GLY A 140 -2.89 4.90 14.26
CA GLY A 140 -2.47 4.97 15.65
C GLY A 140 -3.61 4.70 16.63
N HIS A 141 -3.46 5.21 17.86
CA HIS A 141 -4.49 5.06 18.90
C HIS A 141 -4.57 6.30 19.82
N ASN A 142 -5.73 6.47 20.41
CA ASN A 142 -5.93 7.28 21.62
C ASN A 142 -6.17 6.36 22.83
N GLU A 143 -6.60 6.90 23.96
CA GLU A 143 -6.88 6.10 25.16
C GLU A 143 -8.07 5.15 25.00
N ASN A 144 -8.97 5.39 24.05
CA ASN A 144 -10.22 4.66 23.89
C ASN A 144 -10.20 3.63 22.76
N LEU A 145 -9.54 3.96 21.66
CA LEU A 145 -9.59 3.20 20.40
C LEU A 145 -8.34 3.45 19.54
N GLY A 146 -8.18 2.61 18.52
CA GLY A 146 -7.15 2.78 17.52
C GLY A 146 -7.50 2.11 16.20
N TRP A 147 -6.74 2.46 15.16
CA TRP A 147 -6.89 1.86 13.84
C TRP A 147 -5.58 1.84 13.05
N GLY A 148 -5.51 0.88 12.13
CA GLY A 148 -4.45 0.81 11.11
C GLY A 148 -5.03 0.69 9.72
N HIS A 149 -4.31 1.21 8.73
CA HIS A 149 -4.63 1.07 7.32
C HIS A 149 -3.69 0.11 6.62
N THR A 150 -4.23 -0.69 5.69
CA THR A 150 -3.44 -1.39 4.70
C THR A 150 -3.90 -1.00 3.30
N VAL A 151 -2.98 -0.93 2.34
CA VAL A 151 -3.34 -0.58 0.96
C VAL A 151 -4.21 -1.67 0.37
N ASN A 152 -5.34 -1.30 -0.23
CA ASN A 152 -6.18 -2.11 -1.09
C ASN A 152 -6.16 -1.57 -2.53
N ARG A 153 -6.77 -2.29 -3.46
CA ARG A 153 -6.75 -1.97 -4.90
C ARG A 153 -8.15 -1.92 -5.51
N PRO A 154 -9.09 -1.18 -4.92
CA PRO A 154 -10.41 -1.07 -5.52
C PRO A 154 -10.32 -0.41 -6.90
N ASP A 155 -11.13 -0.88 -7.83
CA ASP A 155 -11.27 -0.23 -9.13
C ASP A 155 -12.08 1.05 -9.01
N ILE A 156 -11.40 2.17 -8.78
CA ILE A 156 -11.97 3.49 -8.52
C ILE A 156 -11.40 4.58 -9.43
N LEU A 157 -10.78 4.19 -10.55
CA LEU A 157 -10.21 5.07 -11.55
C LEU A 157 -10.56 4.58 -12.96
N ASP A 158 -11.12 5.46 -13.79
CA ASP A 158 -11.47 5.19 -15.17
C ASP A 158 -10.78 6.13 -16.15
N ILE A 159 -10.47 5.61 -17.34
CA ILE A 159 -9.82 6.32 -18.44
C ILE A 159 -10.79 6.41 -19.61
N TYR A 160 -10.92 7.60 -20.18
CA TYR A 160 -11.82 7.90 -21.27
C TYR A 160 -11.05 8.41 -22.49
N GLU A 161 -11.33 7.88 -23.66
CA GLU A 161 -10.86 8.46 -24.92
C GLU A 161 -11.83 9.57 -25.35
N LEU A 162 -11.29 10.76 -25.55
CA LEU A 162 -12.05 11.93 -25.98
C LEU A 162 -11.98 12.11 -27.49
N GLU A 163 -13.13 12.30 -28.14
CA GLU A 163 -13.21 12.67 -29.55
C GLU A 163 -13.02 14.19 -29.67
N VAL A 164 -11.80 14.61 -30.07
CA VAL A 164 -11.45 16.04 -30.23
C VAL A 164 -11.97 16.56 -31.55
N ASN A 165 -12.46 17.82 -31.59
CA ASN A 165 -12.91 18.47 -32.79
C ASN A 165 -11.77 18.66 -33.80
N PRO A 166 -11.84 18.09 -35.02
CA PRO A 166 -10.75 18.22 -36.00
C PRO A 166 -10.53 19.66 -36.51
N ASN A 167 -11.51 20.56 -36.28
CA ASN A 167 -11.42 21.97 -36.67
C ASN A 167 -11.05 22.89 -35.49
N ASP A 168 -11.09 22.41 -34.24
CA ASP A 168 -10.73 23.17 -33.05
C ASP A 168 -10.25 22.22 -31.94
N GLU A 169 -8.95 22.16 -31.73
CA GLU A 169 -8.32 21.29 -30.72
C GLU A 169 -8.69 21.62 -29.25
N ASN A 170 -9.42 22.73 -29.03
CA ASN A 170 -9.91 23.11 -27.70
C ASN A 170 -11.32 22.61 -27.43
N GLN A 171 -11.90 21.82 -28.34
CA GLN A 171 -13.21 21.24 -28.21
C GLN A 171 -13.18 19.72 -28.28
N TYR A 172 -14.08 19.09 -27.54
CA TYR A 172 -14.33 17.66 -27.57
C TYR A 172 -15.82 17.36 -27.71
N LYS A 173 -16.16 16.19 -28.23
CA LYS A 173 -17.53 15.77 -28.42
C LYS A 173 -18.11 15.18 -27.14
N PHE A 174 -19.32 15.62 -26.77
CA PHE A 174 -20.09 15.06 -25.68
C PHE A 174 -21.59 15.05 -26.02
N ASN A 175 -22.23 13.87 -25.94
CA ASN A 175 -23.64 13.66 -26.31
C ASN A 175 -24.01 14.28 -27.67
N GLY A 176 -23.13 14.11 -28.66
CA GLY A 176 -23.34 14.57 -30.05
C GLY A 176 -23.06 16.06 -30.28
N LYS A 177 -22.60 16.81 -29.27
CA LYS A 177 -22.26 18.25 -29.38
C LYS A 177 -20.78 18.47 -29.14
N TRP A 178 -20.20 19.50 -29.77
CA TRP A 178 -18.88 19.99 -29.45
C TRP A 178 -18.95 20.89 -28.21
N GLU A 179 -18.12 20.61 -27.22
CA GLU A 179 -18.00 21.37 -25.98
C GLU A 179 -16.55 21.82 -25.78
N ASP A 180 -16.35 23.01 -25.24
CA ASP A 180 -15.02 23.55 -24.96
C ASP A 180 -14.39 22.83 -23.76
N PHE A 181 -13.08 22.59 -23.82
CA PHE A 181 -12.33 22.25 -22.63
C PHE A 181 -12.26 23.45 -21.68
N GLU A 182 -12.47 23.24 -20.39
CA GLU A 182 -11.98 24.19 -19.40
C GLU A 182 -10.45 24.16 -19.46
N SER A 183 -9.82 25.34 -19.53
CA SER A 183 -8.36 25.43 -19.63
C SER A 183 -7.79 26.55 -18.76
N PHE A 184 -6.60 26.29 -18.19
CA PHE A 184 -5.88 27.29 -17.40
C PHE A 184 -4.37 27.12 -17.56
N GLU A 185 -3.64 28.22 -17.51
CA GLU A 185 -2.17 28.22 -17.59
C GLU A 185 -1.59 27.75 -16.26
N VAL A 186 -0.72 26.74 -16.30
CA VAL A 186 0.10 26.30 -15.17
C VAL A 186 1.55 26.70 -15.40
N ILE A 187 2.16 27.32 -14.40
CA ILE A 187 3.57 27.71 -14.43
C ILE A 187 4.37 26.76 -13.54
N ILE A 188 5.19 25.92 -14.15
CA ILE A 188 6.09 25.01 -13.45
C ILE A 188 7.48 25.67 -13.37
N LYS A 189 7.98 25.88 -12.15
CA LYS A 189 9.32 26.42 -11.92
C LYS A 189 10.30 25.27 -11.75
N ILE A 190 11.18 25.08 -12.72
CA ILE A 190 12.18 24.01 -12.74
C ILE A 190 13.52 24.58 -12.30
N LYS A 191 14.06 24.09 -11.17
CA LYS A 191 15.42 24.42 -10.72
C LYS A 191 16.43 23.79 -11.68
N THR A 192 17.30 24.59 -12.26
CA THR A 192 18.30 24.14 -13.23
C THR A 192 19.70 24.11 -12.58
N ILE A 193 20.56 25.10 -12.82
CA ILE A 193 21.91 25.16 -12.27
C ILE A 193 22.00 26.21 -11.17
N GLY A 194 22.44 25.82 -9.99
CA GLY A 194 22.55 26.72 -8.83
C GLY A 194 21.19 27.24 -8.37
N LYS A 195 21.01 28.56 -8.34
CA LYS A 195 19.75 29.25 -7.99
C LYS A 195 18.87 29.59 -9.21
N LEU A 196 19.29 29.24 -10.42
CA LEU A 196 18.55 29.57 -11.64
C LEU A 196 17.30 28.68 -11.74
N LYS A 197 16.15 29.30 -12.00
CA LYS A 197 14.86 28.64 -12.19
C LYS A 197 14.33 28.92 -13.58
N HIS A 198 14.00 27.87 -14.34
CA HIS A 198 13.29 27.99 -15.61
C HIS A 198 11.79 27.95 -15.37
N LYS A 199 11.03 28.89 -15.90
CA LYS A 199 9.56 28.88 -15.87
C LYS A 199 9.05 28.18 -17.11
N HIS A 200 8.50 26.99 -16.95
CA HIS A 200 7.79 26.29 -18.00
C HIS A 200 6.29 26.57 -17.89
N LYS A 201 5.72 27.14 -18.94
CA LYS A 201 4.29 27.42 -19.03
C LYS A 201 3.61 26.29 -19.79
N GLN A 202 2.57 25.74 -19.25
CA GLN A 202 1.79 24.68 -19.87
C GLN A 202 0.29 24.94 -19.66
N MET A 203 -0.51 24.67 -20.68
CA MET A 203 -1.97 24.64 -20.54
C MET A 203 -2.41 23.32 -19.94
N ALA A 204 -3.18 23.38 -18.87
CA ALA A 204 -3.92 22.25 -18.32
C ALA A 204 -5.36 22.31 -18.83
N TYR A 205 -5.91 21.16 -19.14
CA TYR A 205 -7.26 21.01 -19.70
C TYR A 205 -8.12 20.12 -18.81
N TRP A 206 -9.41 20.42 -18.78
CA TRP A 206 -10.40 19.66 -18.03
C TRP A 206 -11.64 19.41 -18.89
N SER A 207 -12.18 18.20 -18.84
CA SER A 207 -13.44 17.80 -19.47
C SER A 207 -14.48 17.46 -18.42
N LYS A 208 -15.70 17.11 -18.84
CA LYS A 208 -16.74 16.57 -17.94
C LYS A 208 -16.33 15.30 -17.23
N HIS A 209 -15.43 14.51 -17.82
CA HIS A 209 -14.90 13.29 -17.21
C HIS A 209 -13.77 13.57 -16.21
N GLY A 210 -13.08 14.69 -16.30
CA GLY A 210 -11.98 15.07 -15.42
C GLY A 210 -10.78 15.68 -16.15
N PRO A 211 -9.58 15.69 -15.53
CA PRO A 211 -8.36 16.22 -16.12
C PRO A 211 -8.01 15.50 -17.42
N VAL A 212 -7.48 16.27 -18.38
CA VAL A 212 -7.22 15.83 -19.75
C VAL A 212 -5.73 15.70 -20.02
N ILE A 213 -5.36 14.63 -20.70
CA ILE A 213 -4.01 14.36 -21.19
C ILE A 213 -4.07 14.33 -22.72
N LYS A 214 -3.52 15.33 -23.38
CA LYS A 214 -3.34 15.35 -24.83
C LYS A 214 -2.09 14.55 -25.17
N GLY A 215 -2.27 13.25 -25.45
CA GLY A 215 -1.19 12.33 -25.83
C GLY A 215 -0.83 12.42 -27.30
N VAL A 216 0.21 11.67 -27.69
CA VAL A 216 0.69 11.63 -29.08
C VAL A 216 -0.30 10.94 -30.02
N ASN A 217 -0.98 9.91 -29.55
CA ASN A 217 -1.87 9.07 -30.36
C ASN A 217 -3.36 9.31 -30.12
N SER A 218 -3.73 9.81 -28.94
CA SER A 218 -5.12 10.11 -28.57
C SER A 218 -5.18 11.11 -27.42
N THR A 219 -6.37 11.66 -27.18
CA THR A 219 -6.64 12.55 -26.04
C THR A 219 -7.48 11.79 -25.02
N TYR A 220 -7.05 11.79 -23.76
CA TYR A 220 -7.67 11.05 -22.69
C TYR A 220 -8.16 11.97 -21.58
N ALA A 221 -9.23 11.58 -20.93
CA ALA A 221 -9.59 12.11 -19.61
C ALA A 221 -9.43 11.01 -18.55
N VAL A 222 -9.14 11.40 -17.33
CA VAL A 222 -9.04 10.50 -16.18
C VAL A 222 -10.05 10.92 -15.12
N ARG A 223 -10.81 9.94 -14.61
CA ARG A 223 -11.74 10.16 -13.51
C ARG A 223 -11.44 9.18 -12.39
N TYR A 224 -11.32 9.67 -11.17
CA TYR A 224 -11.11 8.84 -9.99
C TYR A 224 -11.98 9.29 -8.82
N SER A 225 -12.25 8.36 -7.94
CA SER A 225 -13.10 8.63 -6.77
C SER A 225 -12.52 9.72 -5.89
N ASN A 226 -13.37 10.60 -5.41
CA ASN A 226 -13.00 11.76 -4.59
C ASN A 226 -12.10 12.81 -5.27
N MET A 227 -12.03 12.84 -6.58
CA MET A 227 -11.22 13.81 -7.33
C MET A 227 -11.42 15.27 -6.88
N ASN A 228 -12.64 15.62 -6.46
CA ASN A 228 -13.01 16.97 -5.99
C ASN A 228 -13.30 17.03 -4.48
N ASN A 229 -12.92 16.00 -3.71
CA ASN A 229 -13.20 15.95 -2.29
C ASN A 229 -11.98 16.40 -1.47
N LEU A 230 -12.13 17.49 -0.72
CA LEU A 230 -11.08 18.10 0.10
C LEU A 230 -11.11 17.61 1.57
N LEU A 231 -11.97 16.66 1.92
CA LEU A 231 -12.30 16.33 3.30
C LEU A 231 -11.46 15.20 3.93
N ALA A 232 -10.40 14.73 3.25
CA ALA A 232 -9.57 13.64 3.77
C ALA A 232 -8.94 13.98 5.15
N ILE A 233 -8.42 15.21 5.31
CA ILE A 233 -7.89 15.68 6.61
C ILE A 233 -9.00 15.71 7.67
N GLU A 234 -10.20 16.16 7.30
CA GLU A 234 -11.35 16.22 8.22
C GLU A 234 -11.79 14.82 8.68
N GLN A 235 -11.80 13.83 7.76
CA GLN A 235 -12.09 12.44 8.12
C GLN A 235 -11.10 11.94 9.18
N TRP A 236 -9.78 12.04 8.93
CA TRP A 236 -8.78 11.62 9.91
C TRP A 236 -8.84 12.43 11.20
N TYR A 237 -9.09 13.74 11.13
CA TYR A 237 -9.25 14.58 12.34
C TYR A 237 -10.41 14.10 13.22
N LYS A 238 -11.57 13.80 12.62
CA LYS A 238 -12.72 13.24 13.34
C LYS A 238 -12.42 11.86 13.91
N MET A 239 -11.72 10.99 13.15
CA MET A 239 -11.25 9.69 13.66
C MET A 239 -10.31 9.85 14.84
N ASN A 240 -9.36 10.80 14.81
CA ASN A 240 -8.43 11.09 15.90
C ASN A 240 -9.13 11.51 17.19
N LYS A 241 -10.24 12.24 17.09
CA LYS A 241 -11.02 12.75 18.24
C LYS A 241 -12.15 11.82 18.67
N ALA A 242 -12.38 10.72 17.97
CA ALA A 242 -13.42 9.76 18.32
C ALA A 242 -13.13 9.09 19.67
N ASN A 243 -14.16 8.93 20.51
CA ASN A 243 -14.05 8.34 21.83
C ASN A 243 -14.68 6.94 21.94
N ASN A 244 -15.37 6.49 20.90
CA ASN A 244 -16.05 5.21 20.84
C ASN A 244 -16.19 4.75 19.37
N PHE A 245 -16.60 3.49 19.19
CA PHE A 245 -16.78 2.88 17.88
C PHE A 245 -17.76 3.65 16.99
N LYS A 246 -18.88 4.14 17.54
CA LYS A 246 -19.90 4.86 16.77
C LYS A 246 -19.36 6.16 16.17
N ASP A 247 -18.67 6.97 16.98
CA ASP A 247 -18.12 8.25 16.52
C ASP A 247 -17.03 8.04 15.47
N TRP A 248 -16.19 7.03 15.69
CA TRP A 248 -15.14 6.65 14.76
C TRP A 248 -15.75 6.12 13.44
N LYS A 249 -16.78 5.27 13.52
CA LYS A 249 -17.47 4.72 12.35
C LYS A 249 -18.14 5.82 11.52
N ASN A 250 -18.83 6.76 12.16
CA ASN A 250 -19.42 7.94 11.49
C ASN A 250 -18.37 8.76 10.72
N ALA A 251 -17.13 8.83 11.19
CA ALA A 251 -16.07 9.53 10.49
C ALA A 251 -15.59 8.78 9.26
N ILE A 252 -15.33 7.46 9.36
CA ILE A 252 -14.82 6.66 8.24
C ILE A 252 -15.88 6.42 7.15
N GLU A 253 -17.17 6.36 7.49
CA GLU A 253 -18.29 6.20 6.56
C GLU A 253 -18.34 7.31 5.49
N THR A 254 -17.75 8.48 5.75
CA THR A 254 -17.69 9.56 4.75
C THR A 254 -16.89 9.16 3.51
N LEU A 255 -16.02 8.16 3.61
CA LEU A 255 -15.08 7.73 2.57
C LEU A 255 -14.39 8.92 1.86
N SER A 256 -14.07 9.96 2.65
CA SER A 256 -13.31 11.11 2.15
C SER A 256 -11.84 10.73 1.88
N VAL A 257 -11.37 9.68 2.55
CA VAL A 257 -10.22 8.86 2.14
C VAL A 257 -10.79 7.68 1.36
N PRO A 258 -10.63 7.63 0.02
CA PRO A 258 -11.46 6.79 -0.84
C PRO A 258 -11.01 5.35 -0.95
N MET A 259 -9.99 4.95 -0.20
CA MET A 259 -9.39 3.62 -0.23
C MET A 259 -8.83 3.26 1.14
N PHE A 260 -8.22 2.10 1.25
CA PHE A 260 -7.61 1.42 2.38
C PHE A 260 -8.53 0.42 3.09
N ASN A 261 -8.04 -0.80 3.24
CA ASN A 261 -8.50 -1.67 4.29
C ASN A 261 -8.24 -1.00 5.64
N THR A 262 -9.18 -1.07 6.55
CA THR A 262 -9.02 -0.51 7.89
C THR A 262 -9.35 -1.55 8.95
N GLY A 263 -8.38 -1.83 9.81
CA GLY A 263 -8.58 -2.61 11.03
C GLY A 263 -8.68 -1.68 12.24
N TYR A 264 -9.60 -1.97 13.13
CA TYR A 264 -9.93 -1.17 14.32
C TYR A 264 -9.97 -2.05 15.56
N ALA A 265 -9.63 -1.47 16.70
CA ALA A 265 -9.86 -2.06 18.03
C ALA A 265 -10.11 -0.98 19.06
N ASP A 266 -10.84 -1.32 20.16
CA ASP A 266 -11.11 -0.39 21.24
C ASP A 266 -11.03 -1.03 22.65
N LYS A 267 -11.08 -0.17 23.67
CA LYS A 267 -11.04 -0.56 25.08
C LYS A 267 -12.24 -1.39 25.54
N GLU A 268 -13.37 -1.33 24.80
CA GLU A 268 -14.58 -2.08 25.10
C GLU A 268 -14.51 -3.53 24.56
N GLY A 269 -13.44 -3.85 23.84
CA GLY A 269 -13.21 -5.19 23.29
C GLY A 269 -13.71 -5.36 21.85
N ASN A 270 -14.23 -4.31 21.23
CA ASN A 270 -14.63 -4.39 19.84
C ASN A 270 -13.42 -4.47 18.92
N ILE A 271 -13.52 -5.31 17.91
CA ILE A 271 -12.62 -5.40 16.76
C ILE A 271 -13.44 -5.29 15.48
N TYR A 272 -12.95 -4.52 14.52
CA TYR A 272 -13.68 -4.26 13.28
C TYR A 272 -12.74 -4.17 12.09
N TYR A 273 -13.22 -4.65 10.95
CA TYR A 273 -12.58 -4.51 9.66
C TYR A 273 -13.56 -3.95 8.63
N VAL A 274 -13.06 -3.08 7.76
CA VAL A 274 -13.77 -2.62 6.57
C VAL A 274 -12.82 -2.50 5.38
N TYR A 275 -13.28 -2.98 4.22
CA TYR A 275 -12.69 -2.69 2.93
C TYR A 275 -13.12 -1.29 2.48
N GLY A 276 -12.36 -0.27 2.90
CA GLY A 276 -12.69 1.11 2.57
C GLY A 276 -12.47 1.34 1.07
N ALA A 277 -13.55 1.56 0.33
CA ALA A 277 -13.51 1.84 -1.09
C ALA A 277 -14.67 2.74 -1.49
N LYS A 278 -14.38 3.92 -2.01
CA LYS A 278 -15.42 4.78 -2.59
C LYS A 278 -15.71 4.34 -4.02
N THR A 279 -16.36 3.19 -4.12
CA THR A 279 -16.64 2.48 -5.37
C THR A 279 -17.72 3.22 -6.18
N PRO A 280 -17.45 3.61 -7.44
CA PRO A 280 -18.46 4.25 -8.28
C PRO A 280 -19.52 3.26 -8.75
N LYS A 281 -20.78 3.73 -8.85
CA LYS A 281 -21.85 3.00 -9.52
C LYS A 281 -21.70 3.17 -11.02
N ARG A 282 -21.40 2.07 -11.70
CA ARG A 282 -21.06 2.03 -13.11
C ARG A 282 -22.16 1.36 -13.96
N ASN A 283 -22.34 1.87 -15.18
CA ASN A 283 -23.25 1.27 -16.15
C ASN A 283 -22.73 -0.09 -16.63
N THR A 284 -23.49 -1.15 -16.42
CA THR A 284 -23.11 -2.53 -16.73
C THR A 284 -22.97 -2.86 -18.22
N LYS A 285 -23.34 -1.94 -19.11
CA LYS A 285 -23.16 -2.09 -20.56
C LYS A 285 -21.71 -2.00 -21.02
N TYR A 286 -20.82 -1.42 -20.17
CA TYR A 286 -19.43 -1.14 -20.52
C TYR A 286 -18.46 -2.04 -19.74
N ASP A 287 -17.35 -2.37 -20.37
CA ASP A 287 -16.21 -3.03 -19.73
C ASP A 287 -15.30 -1.96 -19.09
N TRP A 288 -15.46 -1.76 -17.80
CA TRP A 288 -14.77 -0.72 -17.02
C TRP A 288 -13.28 -1.00 -16.77
N GLN A 289 -12.79 -2.18 -17.14
CA GLN A 289 -11.36 -2.49 -17.13
C GLN A 289 -10.60 -1.92 -18.35
N LYS A 290 -11.32 -1.38 -19.34
CA LYS A 290 -10.76 -0.83 -20.58
C LYS A 290 -10.87 0.69 -20.62
N VAL A 291 -10.24 1.28 -21.65
CA VAL A 291 -10.48 2.68 -22.01
C VAL A 291 -11.91 2.82 -22.53
N LEU A 292 -12.63 3.78 -22.01
CA LEU A 292 -14.06 4.02 -22.23
C LEU A 292 -14.30 5.15 -23.23
N PRO A 293 -15.44 5.16 -23.94
CA PRO A 293 -15.82 6.30 -24.78
C PRO A 293 -16.11 7.53 -23.90
N GLY A 294 -15.41 8.64 -24.20
CA GLY A 294 -15.57 9.93 -23.51
C GLY A 294 -16.56 10.88 -24.18
N ASN A 295 -17.26 10.43 -25.25
CA ASN A 295 -18.20 11.25 -26.01
C ASN A 295 -19.67 11.06 -25.57
N THR A 296 -19.92 10.36 -24.46
CA THR A 296 -21.26 10.05 -23.95
C THR A 296 -21.36 10.20 -22.43
N SER A 297 -22.54 10.57 -21.95
CA SER A 297 -22.86 10.59 -20.52
C SER A 297 -23.12 9.20 -19.92
N GLU A 298 -23.28 8.16 -20.73
CA GLU A 298 -23.51 6.79 -20.22
C GLU A 298 -22.30 6.21 -19.47
N THR A 299 -21.11 6.74 -19.72
CA THR A 299 -19.86 6.39 -19.05
C THR A 299 -19.46 7.38 -17.94
N LEU A 300 -20.26 8.44 -17.74
CA LEU A 300 -20.01 9.45 -16.69
C LEU A 300 -20.73 9.08 -15.41
N TRP A 301 -20.02 8.49 -14.44
CA TRP A 301 -20.58 8.19 -13.13
C TRP A 301 -20.46 9.39 -12.17
N SER A 302 -21.43 9.52 -11.26
CA SER A 302 -21.49 10.56 -10.22
C SER A 302 -21.94 10.01 -8.86
N GLU A 303 -22.42 8.76 -8.83
CA GLU A 303 -22.91 8.08 -7.64
C GLU A 303 -21.91 7.01 -7.19
N TYR A 304 -21.97 6.71 -5.89
CA TYR A 304 -21.12 5.71 -5.26
C TYR A 304 -21.93 4.67 -4.51
N GLU A 305 -21.34 3.51 -4.29
CA GLU A 305 -21.92 2.51 -3.40
C GLU A 305 -22.00 3.04 -1.96
N LEU A 306 -22.97 2.53 -1.22
CA LEU A 306 -23.14 2.87 0.18
C LEU A 306 -22.07 2.17 1.02
N PHE A 307 -21.64 2.80 2.10
CA PHE A 307 -20.62 2.26 3.00
C PHE A 307 -21.00 0.90 3.59
N GLU A 308 -22.27 0.71 3.94
CA GLU A 308 -22.82 -0.54 4.46
C GLU A 308 -22.79 -1.71 3.48
N ASN A 309 -22.65 -1.43 2.18
CA ASN A 309 -22.54 -2.44 1.12
C ASN A 309 -21.08 -2.88 0.88
N LEU A 310 -20.10 -2.32 1.59
CA LEU A 310 -18.70 -2.71 1.47
C LEU A 310 -18.40 -3.98 2.30
N PRO A 311 -17.38 -4.76 1.95
CA PRO A 311 -16.95 -5.89 2.78
C PRO A 311 -16.55 -5.44 4.19
N GLN A 312 -17.18 -5.99 5.23
CA GLN A 312 -16.99 -5.60 6.63
C GLN A 312 -17.08 -6.83 7.54
N VAL A 313 -16.35 -6.79 8.66
CA VAL A 313 -16.42 -7.79 9.73
C VAL A 313 -16.40 -7.07 11.07
N LEU A 314 -17.39 -7.31 11.94
CA LEU A 314 -17.46 -6.75 13.28
C LEU A 314 -17.54 -7.89 14.31
N ASN A 315 -16.63 -7.92 15.28
CA ASN A 315 -16.62 -8.83 16.42
C ASN A 315 -16.83 -10.31 16.05
N PRO A 316 -16.01 -10.87 15.12
CA PRO A 316 -16.20 -12.25 14.70
C PRO A 316 -16.03 -13.24 15.85
N GLU A 317 -16.68 -14.41 15.77
CA GLU A 317 -16.61 -15.48 16.79
C GLU A 317 -15.17 -15.97 17.02
N SER A 318 -14.32 -15.93 15.99
CA SER A 318 -12.90 -16.23 16.10
C SER A 318 -12.15 -15.32 17.08
N GLY A 319 -12.66 -14.11 17.34
CA GLY A 319 -11.98 -13.08 18.14
C GLY A 319 -10.77 -12.46 17.47
N PHE A 320 -10.58 -12.67 16.17
CA PHE A 320 -9.41 -12.31 15.39
C PHE A 320 -9.78 -11.63 14.08
N ILE A 321 -9.07 -10.57 13.74
CA ILE A 321 -9.13 -9.89 12.45
C ILE A 321 -7.70 -9.63 11.97
N GLN A 322 -7.46 -9.87 10.69
CA GLN A 322 -6.23 -9.52 9.99
C GLN A 322 -6.52 -8.87 8.64
N ASN A 323 -5.64 -8.03 8.19
CA ASN A 323 -5.42 -7.73 6.79
C ASN A 323 -3.95 -7.42 6.53
N CYS A 324 -3.39 -8.09 5.52
CA CYS A 324 -2.00 -7.95 5.10
C CYS A 324 -1.93 -7.63 3.60
N ASN A 325 -2.75 -6.70 3.12
CA ASN A 325 -2.97 -6.40 1.69
C ASN A 325 -3.53 -7.61 0.94
N SER A 326 -4.40 -8.34 1.57
CA SER A 326 -5.03 -9.56 1.07
C SER A 326 -6.53 -9.33 0.88
N THR A 327 -7.17 -10.32 0.28
CA THR A 327 -8.62 -10.33 0.08
C THR A 327 -9.40 -10.03 1.37
N PRO A 328 -10.50 -9.23 1.31
CA PRO A 328 -11.40 -9.05 2.43
C PRO A 328 -12.24 -10.29 2.75
N PHE A 329 -12.22 -11.30 1.88
CA PHE A 329 -13.01 -12.53 2.00
C PHE A 329 -12.38 -13.59 2.93
N GLN A 330 -11.17 -13.30 3.46
CA GLN A 330 -10.46 -14.13 4.43
C GLN A 330 -9.80 -13.27 5.53
N THR A 331 -10.53 -12.31 6.04
CA THR A 331 -10.07 -11.36 7.09
C THR A 331 -10.06 -12.00 8.47
N THR A 332 -10.90 -12.98 8.68
CA THR A 332 -11.02 -13.75 9.93
C THR A 332 -11.12 -15.25 9.64
N ILE A 333 -11.36 -16.05 10.66
CA ILE A 333 -11.65 -17.49 10.54
C ILE A 333 -13.13 -17.71 10.84
N GLY A 334 -13.81 -18.47 9.98
CA GLY A 334 -15.21 -18.80 10.18
C GLY A 334 -16.15 -18.17 9.15
N PRO A 335 -17.46 -18.31 9.37
CA PRO A 335 -18.49 -17.95 8.41
C PRO A 335 -18.78 -16.43 8.33
N GLU A 336 -18.21 -15.63 9.23
CA GLU A 336 -18.41 -14.18 9.26
C GLU A 336 -17.57 -13.42 8.24
N ASN A 337 -16.69 -14.12 7.51
CA ASN A 337 -16.04 -13.51 6.35
C ASN A 337 -17.09 -13.11 5.30
N PRO A 338 -16.94 -11.91 4.68
CA PRO A 338 -17.76 -11.56 3.53
C PRO A 338 -17.65 -12.59 2.41
N SER A 339 -18.75 -12.96 1.76
CA SER A 339 -18.71 -13.83 0.58
C SER A 339 -18.48 -12.99 -0.67
N SER A 340 -17.53 -13.39 -1.53
CA SER A 340 -17.24 -12.72 -2.80
C SER A 340 -18.44 -12.67 -3.74
N GLU A 341 -19.36 -13.63 -3.64
CA GLU A 341 -20.58 -13.71 -4.46
C GLU A 341 -21.54 -12.53 -4.21
N ASN A 342 -21.41 -11.85 -3.07
CA ASN A 342 -22.26 -10.71 -2.72
C ASN A 342 -21.77 -9.38 -3.32
N PHE A 343 -20.64 -9.37 -4.03
CA PHE A 343 -20.03 -8.14 -4.55
C PHE A 343 -19.85 -8.21 -6.07
N ASN A 344 -20.09 -7.08 -6.72
CA ASN A 344 -19.91 -7.00 -8.16
C ASN A 344 -18.41 -7.11 -8.52
N SER A 345 -18.08 -7.95 -9.49
CA SER A 345 -16.71 -8.14 -9.98
C SER A 345 -16.05 -6.84 -10.50
N ASN A 346 -16.88 -5.87 -10.98
CA ASN A 346 -16.41 -4.56 -11.43
C ASN A 346 -15.90 -3.65 -10.28
N TYR A 347 -16.01 -4.08 -9.02
CA TYR A 347 -15.45 -3.31 -7.90
C TYR A 347 -13.94 -3.51 -7.75
N GLY A 348 -13.36 -4.51 -8.44
CA GLY A 348 -11.94 -4.79 -8.41
C GLY A 348 -11.42 -5.25 -7.05
N ILE A 349 -12.29 -5.88 -6.23
CA ILE A 349 -11.89 -6.37 -4.90
C ILE A 349 -10.91 -7.53 -5.06
N GLU A 350 -9.80 -7.45 -4.34
CA GLU A 350 -8.75 -8.46 -4.38
C GLU A 350 -9.25 -9.82 -3.88
N THR A 351 -8.84 -10.87 -4.57
CA THR A 351 -9.19 -12.27 -4.23
C THR A 351 -8.00 -13.09 -3.73
N HIS A 352 -6.77 -12.54 -3.83
CA HIS A 352 -5.54 -13.25 -3.46
C HIS A 352 -5.23 -13.16 -1.96
N MET A 353 -4.48 -14.13 -1.47
CA MET A 353 -3.88 -14.14 -0.13
C MET A 353 -2.37 -13.89 -0.24
N THR A 354 -1.86 -12.95 0.51
CA THR A 354 -0.41 -12.77 0.70
C THR A 354 0.13 -13.82 1.65
N ASN A 355 1.44 -14.12 1.58
CA ASN A 355 2.07 -14.99 2.57
C ASN A 355 1.85 -14.50 4.01
N ARG A 356 1.90 -13.19 4.23
CA ARG A 356 1.68 -12.56 5.53
C ARG A 356 0.29 -12.85 6.09
N ALA A 357 -0.74 -12.82 5.25
CA ALA A 357 -2.11 -13.15 5.63
C ALA A 357 -2.27 -14.65 5.94
N LEU A 358 -1.66 -15.54 5.13
CA LEU A 358 -1.63 -16.98 5.41
C LEU A 358 -0.98 -17.26 6.77
N ARG A 359 0.20 -16.67 7.03
CA ARG A 359 0.90 -16.82 8.30
C ARG A 359 0.10 -16.28 9.49
N ALA A 360 -0.61 -15.15 9.33
CA ALA A 360 -1.48 -14.62 10.39
C ALA A 360 -2.60 -15.61 10.75
N ILE A 361 -3.23 -16.24 9.76
CA ILE A 361 -4.25 -17.28 9.98
C ILE A 361 -3.64 -18.52 10.65
N GLU A 362 -2.45 -18.94 10.23
CA GLU A 362 -1.76 -20.14 10.73
C GLU A 362 -1.22 -19.97 12.16
N THR A 363 -0.87 -18.77 12.56
CA THR A 363 -0.34 -18.43 13.89
C THR A 363 -1.43 -17.86 14.79
N ILE A 364 -1.74 -16.57 14.66
CA ILE A 364 -2.73 -15.86 15.50
C ILE A 364 -4.10 -16.55 15.42
N GLY A 365 -4.55 -16.90 14.21
CA GLY A 365 -5.88 -17.46 14.00
C GLY A 365 -6.08 -18.86 14.60
N LYS A 366 -5.02 -19.63 14.83
CA LYS A 366 -5.11 -20.98 15.45
C LYS A 366 -4.90 -20.97 16.96
N ASP A 367 -4.29 -19.93 17.50
CA ASP A 367 -4.06 -19.79 18.93
C ASP A 367 -5.32 -19.24 19.62
N LYS A 368 -5.59 -19.75 20.83
CA LYS A 368 -6.80 -19.41 21.58
C LYS A 368 -6.54 -18.68 22.89
N LYS A 369 -5.27 -18.46 23.24
CA LYS A 369 -4.86 -17.77 24.47
C LYS A 369 -3.55 -17.02 24.29
N ILE A 370 -3.57 -16.04 23.42
CA ILE A 370 -2.40 -15.28 22.98
C ILE A 370 -1.98 -14.29 24.08
N SER A 371 -0.76 -14.44 24.58
CA SER A 371 -0.11 -13.44 25.40
C SER A 371 0.40 -12.27 24.55
N TYR A 372 0.70 -11.14 25.19
CA TYR A 372 1.27 -9.98 24.50
C TYR A 372 2.61 -10.30 23.81
N ASP A 373 3.48 -11.07 24.49
CA ASP A 373 4.78 -11.45 23.95
C ASP A 373 4.67 -12.45 22.78
N GLU A 374 3.72 -13.37 22.81
CA GLU A 374 3.42 -14.27 21.69
C GLU A 374 2.92 -13.47 20.49
N PHE A 375 2.04 -12.47 20.70
CA PHE A 375 1.60 -11.59 19.63
C PHE A 375 2.76 -10.82 18.98
N ILE A 376 3.71 -10.32 19.77
CA ILE A 376 4.94 -9.69 19.25
C ILE A 376 5.71 -10.68 18.37
N ASN A 377 5.88 -11.94 18.83
CA ASN A 377 6.57 -12.95 18.05
C ASN A 377 5.84 -13.26 16.73
N TYR A 378 4.50 -13.35 16.74
CA TYR A 378 3.71 -13.54 15.52
C TYR A 378 3.84 -12.36 14.56
N LYS A 379 3.83 -11.12 15.07
CA LYS A 379 4.05 -9.92 14.24
C LYS A 379 5.41 -9.93 13.54
N PHE A 380 6.45 -10.46 14.19
CA PHE A 380 7.80 -10.52 13.64
C PHE A 380 8.15 -11.92 13.05
N ASP A 381 7.15 -12.71 12.67
CA ASP A 381 7.35 -14.00 12.01
C ASP A 381 8.22 -13.88 10.77
N LEU A 382 9.17 -14.81 10.63
CA LEU A 382 10.20 -14.84 9.59
C LEU A 382 9.95 -15.89 8.50
N ASN A 383 8.79 -16.53 8.50
CA ASN A 383 8.58 -17.73 7.69
C ASN A 383 7.61 -17.48 6.52
N TYR A 384 7.86 -18.16 5.42
CA TYR A 384 6.84 -18.41 4.42
C TYR A 384 5.94 -19.56 4.86
N SER A 385 4.65 -19.49 4.55
CA SER A 385 3.69 -20.58 4.70
C SER A 385 3.98 -21.69 3.69
N ASP A 386 3.71 -22.94 4.08
CA ASP A 386 3.72 -24.10 3.16
C ASP A 386 2.69 -23.97 2.03
N ASN A 387 1.70 -23.09 2.18
CA ASN A 387 0.65 -22.77 1.21
C ASN A 387 0.93 -21.47 0.42
N SER A 388 2.11 -20.87 0.57
CA SER A 388 2.49 -19.64 -0.15
C SER A 388 2.96 -19.93 -1.55
N ILE A 389 2.90 -18.90 -2.42
CA ILE A 389 3.51 -18.93 -3.76
C ILE A 389 5.01 -19.27 -3.68
N MET A 390 5.72 -18.77 -2.66
CA MET A 390 7.13 -19.13 -2.46
C MET A 390 7.32 -20.64 -2.27
N ALA A 391 6.50 -21.26 -1.43
CA ALA A 391 6.58 -22.72 -1.21
C ALA A 391 6.18 -23.51 -2.47
N PHE A 392 5.19 -23.05 -3.21
CA PHE A 392 4.82 -23.61 -4.53
C PHE A 392 6.01 -23.56 -5.50
N LEU A 393 6.64 -22.40 -5.66
CA LEU A 393 7.80 -22.20 -6.54
C LEU A 393 8.97 -23.11 -6.18
N VAL A 394 9.28 -23.27 -4.91
CA VAL A 394 10.34 -24.15 -4.42
C VAL A 394 10.02 -25.62 -4.75
N LYS A 395 8.81 -26.10 -4.47
CA LYS A 395 8.38 -27.47 -4.76
C LYS A 395 8.40 -27.75 -6.26
N ARG A 396 7.88 -26.80 -7.08
CA ARG A 396 7.87 -26.93 -8.54
C ARG A 396 9.27 -26.94 -9.13
N ALA A 397 10.17 -26.07 -8.63
CA ALA A 397 11.57 -26.02 -9.05
C ALA A 397 12.29 -27.36 -8.80
N ILE A 398 12.10 -27.96 -7.62
CA ILE A 398 12.67 -29.28 -7.30
C ILE A 398 12.14 -30.35 -8.25
N SER A 399 10.84 -30.35 -8.56
CA SER A 399 10.22 -31.32 -9.49
C SER A 399 10.83 -31.18 -10.90
N ILE A 400 10.87 -29.97 -11.47
CA ILE A 400 11.43 -29.69 -12.79
C ILE A 400 12.91 -30.14 -12.88
N LEU A 401 13.72 -29.81 -11.88
CA LEU A 401 15.12 -30.17 -11.85
C LEU A 401 15.35 -31.69 -11.77
N ASN A 402 14.48 -32.43 -11.08
CA ASN A 402 14.56 -33.90 -11.03
C ASN A 402 14.08 -34.59 -12.31
N GLU A 403 13.06 -34.06 -12.98
CA GLU A 403 12.46 -34.63 -14.18
C GLU A 403 13.28 -34.33 -15.45
N ASN A 404 14.01 -33.22 -15.50
CA ASN A 404 14.65 -32.72 -16.73
C ASN A 404 16.11 -33.23 -16.89
N ASN A 405 16.34 -34.11 -17.84
CA ASN A 405 17.68 -34.60 -18.21
C ASN A 405 18.52 -33.58 -19.04
N LYS A 406 17.88 -32.52 -19.56
CA LYS A 406 18.54 -31.40 -20.27
C LYS A 406 18.45 -30.14 -19.37
N SER A 407 19.29 -30.06 -18.38
CA SER A 407 19.32 -28.89 -17.47
C SER A 407 20.27 -27.83 -18.04
N GLU A 408 19.95 -26.55 -17.85
CA GLU A 408 20.84 -25.42 -18.14
C GLU A 408 22.02 -25.33 -17.15
N PHE A 409 22.06 -26.20 -16.14
CA PHE A 409 23.10 -26.31 -15.13
C PHE A 409 24.00 -27.52 -15.36
N ASP A 410 25.28 -27.42 -15.05
CA ASP A 410 26.10 -28.62 -14.87
C ASP A 410 25.57 -29.47 -13.72
N ILE A 411 25.96 -30.75 -13.70
CA ILE A 411 25.37 -31.73 -12.76
C ILE A 411 25.66 -31.38 -11.29
N ASP A 412 26.82 -30.81 -10.98
CA ASP A 412 27.22 -30.48 -9.63
C ASP A 412 26.42 -29.27 -9.12
N LEU A 413 26.30 -28.22 -9.93
CA LEU A 413 25.51 -27.04 -9.59
C LEU A 413 24.02 -27.40 -9.46
N LYS A 414 23.48 -28.22 -10.36
CA LYS A 414 22.10 -28.74 -10.28
C LYS A 414 21.85 -29.43 -8.94
N ASN A 415 22.76 -30.34 -8.53
CA ASN A 415 22.63 -31.04 -7.26
C ASN A 415 22.73 -30.10 -6.05
N GLN A 416 23.60 -29.08 -6.10
CA GLN A 416 23.69 -28.05 -5.07
C GLN A 416 22.40 -27.22 -4.95
N ILE A 417 21.78 -26.85 -6.09
CA ILE A 417 20.50 -26.12 -6.12
C ILE A 417 19.39 -26.97 -5.49
N ILE A 418 19.23 -28.23 -5.93
CA ILE A 418 18.23 -29.16 -5.36
C ILE A 418 18.44 -29.32 -3.85
N ASN A 419 19.68 -29.55 -3.41
CA ASN A 419 19.99 -29.68 -1.99
C ASN A 419 19.64 -28.40 -1.20
N THR A 420 19.94 -27.22 -1.74
CA THR A 420 19.64 -25.93 -1.13
C THR A 420 18.13 -25.74 -0.99
N LEU A 421 17.36 -25.95 -2.05
CA LEU A 421 15.91 -25.83 -2.05
C LEU A 421 15.24 -26.85 -1.11
N THR A 422 15.73 -28.09 -1.08
CA THR A 422 15.19 -29.17 -0.23
C THR A 422 15.43 -28.92 1.26
N LYS A 423 16.60 -28.34 1.62
CA LYS A 423 16.96 -28.07 3.01
C LYS A 423 16.42 -26.75 3.54
N TRP A 424 15.90 -25.90 2.70
CA TRP A 424 15.33 -24.63 3.14
C TRP A 424 14.04 -24.87 3.92
N ASN A 425 14.00 -24.39 5.14
CA ASN A 425 12.85 -24.46 6.06
C ASN A 425 11.88 -23.28 5.89
N LEU A 426 11.90 -22.61 4.74
CA LEU A 426 11.10 -21.42 4.41
C LEU A 426 11.34 -20.21 5.35
N SER A 427 12.38 -20.24 6.18
CA SER A 427 12.72 -19.13 7.08
C SER A 427 13.69 -18.15 6.44
N THR A 428 13.45 -16.85 6.70
CA THR A 428 14.27 -15.71 6.26
C THR A 428 15.21 -15.19 7.35
N GLU A 429 15.58 -16.05 8.30
CA GLU A 429 16.60 -15.70 9.29
C GLU A 429 17.92 -15.35 8.64
N ARG A 430 18.57 -14.29 9.12
CA ARG A 430 19.85 -13.78 8.56
C ARG A 430 20.99 -14.81 8.54
N ASN A 431 20.95 -15.81 9.41
CA ASN A 431 21.97 -16.87 9.45
C ASN A 431 21.62 -18.08 8.55
N ASN A 432 20.46 -18.12 7.93
CA ASN A 432 20.02 -19.22 7.08
C ASN A 432 20.77 -19.19 5.74
N ILE A 433 21.58 -20.21 5.48
CA ILE A 433 22.37 -20.33 4.24
C ILE A 433 21.56 -20.84 3.07
N TYR A 434 20.39 -21.45 3.32
CA TYR A 434 19.51 -22.00 2.29
C TYR A 434 18.46 -21.00 1.79
N ALA A 435 18.31 -19.85 2.44
CA ALA A 435 17.29 -18.85 2.14
C ALA A 435 17.63 -17.98 0.92
N THR A 436 18.90 -17.68 0.72
CA THR A 436 19.34 -16.64 -0.22
C THR A 436 19.02 -16.96 -1.68
N LEU A 437 19.33 -18.19 -2.11
CA LEU A 437 19.04 -18.63 -3.48
C LEU A 437 17.56 -18.52 -3.85
N PRO A 438 16.61 -19.16 -3.13
CA PRO A 438 15.19 -19.08 -3.49
C PRO A 438 14.62 -17.66 -3.37
N ILE A 439 15.03 -16.85 -2.38
CA ILE A 439 14.54 -15.48 -2.25
C ILE A 439 14.98 -14.63 -3.45
N ILE A 440 16.24 -14.70 -3.88
CA ILE A 440 16.71 -13.95 -5.07
C ILE A 440 16.02 -14.46 -6.34
N ALA A 441 15.86 -15.78 -6.49
CA ALA A 441 15.22 -16.36 -7.65
C ALA A 441 13.75 -15.94 -7.75
N PHE A 442 12.99 -16.10 -6.68
CA PHE A 442 11.54 -16.13 -6.74
C PHE A 442 10.86 -14.83 -6.24
N ASN A 443 11.58 -13.90 -5.58
CA ASN A 443 10.99 -12.61 -5.21
C ASN A 443 10.24 -11.90 -6.37
N PRO A 444 10.73 -11.87 -7.61
CA PRO A 444 10.00 -11.25 -8.71
C PRO A 444 8.69 -11.96 -9.12
N LEU A 445 8.45 -13.15 -8.61
CA LEU A 445 7.28 -13.98 -8.95
C LEU A 445 6.21 -14.03 -7.85
N LEU A 446 6.43 -13.39 -6.70
CA LEU A 446 5.54 -13.50 -5.55
C LEU A 446 4.15 -12.88 -5.76
N ASP A 447 4.03 -11.94 -6.70
CA ASP A 447 2.77 -11.28 -7.02
C ASP A 447 2.01 -11.98 -8.17
N ASN A 448 2.57 -13.05 -8.76
CA ASN A 448 1.92 -13.82 -9.81
C ASN A 448 0.96 -14.86 -9.21
N SER A 449 -0.10 -15.18 -9.93
CA SER A 449 -0.89 -16.38 -9.66
C SER A 449 -0.15 -17.64 -10.13
N GLU A 450 -0.50 -18.83 -9.61
CA GLU A 450 0.10 -20.09 -10.03
C GLU A 450 -0.06 -20.33 -11.55
N ASP A 451 -1.18 -19.91 -12.14
CA ASP A 451 -1.49 -20.06 -13.57
C ASP A 451 -0.61 -19.18 -14.48
N GLU A 452 -0.03 -18.11 -13.94
CA GLU A 452 0.89 -17.22 -14.65
C GLU A 452 2.35 -17.68 -14.59
N ILE A 453 2.63 -18.72 -13.79
CA ILE A 453 3.98 -19.25 -13.54
C ILE A 453 4.20 -20.52 -14.38
N TYR A 454 5.15 -20.48 -15.30
CA TYR A 454 5.55 -21.60 -16.14
C TYR A 454 6.99 -22.03 -15.89
N ASP A 455 7.31 -23.28 -16.22
CA ASP A 455 8.56 -23.95 -15.85
C ASP A 455 9.81 -23.23 -16.35
N ASP A 456 9.80 -22.75 -17.60
CA ASP A 456 10.94 -22.01 -18.17
C ASP A 456 11.25 -20.72 -17.40
N LEU A 457 10.21 -20.06 -16.86
CA LEU A 457 10.39 -18.86 -16.05
C LEU A 457 11.07 -19.21 -14.72
N ILE A 458 10.64 -20.29 -14.06
CA ILE A 458 11.25 -20.79 -12.82
C ILE A 458 12.74 -21.09 -13.05
N ILE A 459 13.07 -21.84 -14.11
CA ILE A 459 14.46 -22.18 -14.46
C ILE A 459 15.28 -20.93 -14.74
N LYS A 460 14.76 -20.02 -15.57
CA LYS A 460 15.43 -18.74 -15.87
C LYS A 460 15.74 -17.94 -14.61
N ARG A 461 14.84 -17.94 -13.63
CA ARG A 461 15.03 -17.25 -12.35
C ARG A 461 16.10 -17.94 -11.48
N LEU A 462 16.15 -19.26 -11.48
CA LEU A 462 17.20 -20.02 -10.80
C LEU A 462 18.57 -19.81 -11.42
N VAL A 463 18.67 -19.80 -12.76
CA VAL A 463 19.92 -19.47 -13.48
C VAL A 463 20.43 -18.11 -13.04
N TYR A 464 19.57 -17.08 -13.15
CA TYR A 464 19.93 -15.73 -12.70
C TYR A 464 20.45 -15.69 -11.25
N ALA A 465 19.73 -16.32 -10.32
CA ALA A 465 20.11 -16.30 -8.91
C ALA A 465 21.42 -17.05 -8.64
N SER A 466 21.62 -18.18 -9.30
CA SER A 466 22.86 -18.96 -9.18
C SER A 466 24.07 -18.21 -9.74
N GLU A 467 23.96 -17.63 -10.93
CA GLU A 467 25.02 -16.81 -11.54
C GLU A 467 25.35 -15.59 -10.67
N TYR A 468 24.31 -14.93 -10.15
CA TYR A 468 24.49 -13.79 -9.23
C TYR A 468 25.29 -14.18 -7.99
N LEU A 469 24.93 -15.29 -7.34
CA LEU A 469 25.62 -15.75 -6.13
C LEU A 469 27.03 -16.25 -6.41
N LEU A 470 27.24 -17.00 -7.47
CA LEU A 470 28.56 -17.45 -7.90
C LEU A 470 29.48 -16.28 -8.23
N LYS A 471 28.98 -15.27 -8.95
CA LYS A 471 29.73 -14.06 -9.31
C LYS A 471 30.19 -13.27 -8.09
N HIS A 472 29.35 -13.12 -7.08
CA HIS A 472 29.63 -12.22 -5.95
C HIS A 472 30.17 -12.92 -4.71
N TYR A 473 29.86 -14.22 -4.54
CA TYR A 473 30.17 -14.98 -3.32
C TYR A 473 30.93 -16.29 -3.59
N ASN A 474 31.15 -16.66 -4.84
CA ASN A 474 31.79 -17.91 -5.29
C ASN A 474 31.08 -19.20 -4.81
N LYS A 475 29.82 -19.11 -4.38
CA LYS A 475 28.99 -20.22 -3.90
C LYS A 475 27.51 -19.82 -3.89
N ILE A 476 26.59 -20.79 -3.79
CA ILE A 476 25.15 -20.52 -3.73
C ILE A 476 24.55 -20.58 -2.32
N ASP A 477 25.21 -21.25 -1.39
CA ASP A 477 24.83 -21.40 0.02
C ASP A 477 25.33 -20.22 0.87
N VAL A 478 24.83 -19.03 0.60
CA VAL A 478 25.22 -17.77 1.25
C VAL A 478 24.23 -17.45 2.36
N LYS A 479 24.72 -17.03 3.53
CA LYS A 479 23.82 -16.55 4.60
C LYS A 479 22.95 -15.39 4.10
N TRP A 480 21.67 -15.44 4.40
CA TRP A 480 20.75 -14.37 3.99
C TRP A 480 21.21 -12.99 4.48
N GLY A 481 21.68 -12.88 5.71
CA GLY A 481 22.18 -11.62 6.28
C GLY A 481 23.49 -11.11 5.66
N ASP A 482 24.24 -11.90 4.89
CA ASP A 482 25.38 -11.40 4.14
C ASP A 482 24.93 -10.61 2.91
N VAL A 483 23.73 -10.92 2.40
CA VAL A 483 23.11 -10.30 1.24
C VAL A 483 22.08 -9.23 1.64
N ASN A 484 21.17 -9.54 2.58
CA ASN A 484 20.11 -8.64 3.03
C ASN A 484 20.62 -7.68 4.11
N ARG A 485 20.76 -6.40 3.75
CA ARG A 485 21.49 -5.43 4.57
C ARG A 485 20.70 -4.14 4.81
N ILE A 486 20.75 -3.62 6.03
CA ILE A 486 20.43 -2.22 6.27
C ILE A 486 21.71 -1.39 6.18
N ILE A 487 21.70 -0.39 5.29
CA ILE A 487 22.89 0.43 4.99
C ILE A 487 22.49 1.90 5.11
N ARG A 488 23.11 2.60 6.09
CA ARG A 488 22.90 4.04 6.31
C ARG A 488 24.21 4.69 6.79
N GLY A 489 24.74 5.62 6.02
CA GLY A 489 26.07 6.17 6.27
C GLY A 489 27.11 5.05 6.31
N ASP A 490 27.86 4.97 7.40
CA ASP A 490 28.89 3.96 7.62
C ASP A 490 28.35 2.63 8.20
N LEU A 491 27.07 2.60 8.58
CA LEU A 491 26.43 1.38 9.09
C LEU A 491 26.06 0.43 7.95
N ASN A 492 26.43 -0.84 8.10
CA ASN A 492 26.09 -1.93 7.21
C ASN A 492 25.84 -3.20 8.02
N LEU A 493 24.58 -3.43 8.43
CA LEU A 493 24.17 -4.49 9.35
C LEU A 493 23.33 -5.56 8.65
N PRO A 494 23.46 -6.85 9.03
CA PRO A 494 22.62 -7.93 8.51
C PRO A 494 21.18 -7.80 9.01
N LEU A 495 20.22 -8.15 8.15
CA LEU A 495 18.80 -8.14 8.48
C LEU A 495 18.19 -9.53 8.37
N ASP A 496 17.28 -9.83 9.29
CA ASP A 496 16.25 -10.86 9.18
C ASP A 496 15.08 -10.35 8.35
N GLY A 497 14.21 -11.25 7.88
CA GLY A 497 13.03 -10.91 7.11
C GLY A 497 13.26 -10.83 5.61
N GLY A 498 12.22 -10.57 4.86
CA GLY A 498 12.27 -10.57 3.41
C GLY A 498 10.97 -10.09 2.75
N PRO A 499 10.85 -10.19 1.43
CA PRO A 499 9.63 -9.81 0.72
C PRO A 499 8.47 -10.72 1.10
N ASP A 500 7.31 -10.14 1.26
CA ASP A 500 6.04 -10.77 1.67
C ASP A 500 6.09 -11.63 2.96
N ILE A 501 6.99 -11.28 3.87
CA ILE A 501 7.11 -11.85 5.23
C ILE A 501 6.48 -10.87 6.23
N ALA A 502 5.97 -11.36 7.37
CA ALA A 502 5.42 -10.49 8.43
C ALA A 502 6.47 -9.49 8.93
N ARG A 503 7.74 -9.88 9.00
CA ARG A 503 8.92 -9.01 9.11
C ARG A 503 9.37 -8.57 7.71
N ALA A 504 8.62 -7.67 7.07
CA ALA A 504 8.83 -7.28 5.69
C ALA A 504 10.10 -6.46 5.47
N ILE A 505 10.90 -6.85 4.47
CA ILE A 505 12.06 -6.10 3.98
C ILE A 505 12.05 -6.15 2.46
N TYR A 506 12.05 -4.96 1.84
CA TYR A 506 12.20 -4.77 0.41
C TYR A 506 13.53 -4.09 0.12
N TYR A 507 14.21 -4.49 -0.95
CA TYR A 507 15.57 -4.08 -1.19
C TYR A 507 15.81 -3.69 -2.64
N LYS A 508 16.89 -2.95 -2.86
CA LYS A 508 17.50 -2.72 -4.17
C LYS A 508 18.92 -3.26 -4.20
N GLU A 509 19.44 -3.49 -5.39
CA GLU A 509 20.83 -3.91 -5.57
C GLU A 509 21.80 -2.87 -5.02
N TYR A 510 22.88 -3.36 -4.44
CA TYR A 510 23.95 -2.56 -3.86
C TYR A 510 25.32 -3.18 -4.21
N LYS A 511 26.40 -2.57 -3.76
CA LYS A 511 27.78 -2.99 -4.05
C LYS A 511 28.04 -4.44 -3.58
N ASN A 512 28.95 -5.13 -4.30
CA ASN A 512 29.47 -6.46 -3.95
C ASN A 512 28.37 -7.54 -3.73
N GLY A 513 27.30 -7.49 -4.50
CA GLY A 513 26.22 -8.48 -4.37
C GLY A 513 25.34 -8.32 -3.14
N GLN A 514 25.50 -7.25 -2.36
CA GLN A 514 24.60 -6.92 -1.27
C GLN A 514 23.29 -6.31 -1.80
N LYS A 515 22.22 -6.48 -1.05
CA LYS A 515 20.92 -5.88 -1.29
C LYS A 515 20.62 -4.91 -0.14
N LYS A 516 20.56 -3.61 -0.46
CA LYS A 516 20.26 -2.56 0.51
C LYS A 516 18.76 -2.51 0.74
N ALA A 517 18.33 -2.69 1.99
CA ALA A 517 16.96 -2.45 2.40
C ALA A 517 16.57 -0.98 2.16
N ILE A 518 15.43 -0.75 1.52
CA ILE A 518 14.92 0.58 1.16
C ILE A 518 13.49 0.82 1.65
N ALA A 519 12.77 -0.25 1.97
CA ALA A 519 11.40 -0.23 2.46
C ALA A 519 11.13 -1.51 3.27
N GLY A 520 9.99 -1.56 3.93
CA GLY A 520 9.59 -2.70 4.75
C GLY A 520 8.99 -2.22 6.06
N ASP A 521 9.21 -2.94 7.14
CA ASP A 521 8.79 -2.52 8.48
C ASP A 521 9.34 -1.12 8.78
N CYS A 522 8.55 -0.09 8.49
CA CYS A 522 8.95 1.31 8.62
C CYS A 522 8.22 2.01 9.77
N TYR A 523 7.04 1.55 10.13
CA TYR A 523 6.30 1.97 11.30
C TYR A 523 5.53 0.79 11.87
N VAL A 524 5.82 0.42 13.10
CA VAL A 524 5.13 -0.63 13.86
C VAL A 524 4.61 0.00 15.13
N LEU A 525 3.33 -0.18 15.44
CA LEU A 525 2.70 0.20 16.69
C LEU A 525 1.84 -0.97 17.19
N ILE A 526 2.00 -1.33 18.46
CA ILE A 526 1.16 -2.32 19.13
C ILE A 526 0.50 -1.63 20.33
N ALA A 527 -0.82 -1.45 20.26
CA ALA A 527 -1.65 -0.92 21.35
C ALA A 527 -2.37 -2.07 22.05
N ASN A 528 -2.40 -2.00 23.38
CA ASN A 528 -2.95 -3.03 24.26
C ASN A 528 -3.83 -2.38 25.33
N TRP A 529 -5.14 -2.54 25.22
CA TRP A 529 -6.12 -2.13 26.24
C TRP A 529 -6.36 -3.28 27.19
N ASN A 530 -6.01 -3.09 28.45
CA ASN A 530 -6.28 -4.11 29.46
C ASN A 530 -7.76 -4.16 29.83
N LYS A 531 -8.17 -5.19 30.58
CA LYS A 531 -9.56 -5.40 31.04
C LYS A 531 -10.18 -4.23 31.81
N ASN A 532 -9.38 -3.27 32.29
CA ASN A 532 -9.84 -2.06 32.94
C ASN A 532 -9.91 -0.86 31.97
N GLY A 533 -9.72 -1.09 30.67
CA GLY A 533 -9.75 -0.07 29.63
C GLY A 533 -8.52 0.83 29.57
N LYS A 534 -7.45 0.53 30.33
CA LYS A 534 -6.20 1.30 30.28
C LYS A 534 -5.35 0.81 29.12
N VAL A 535 -4.92 1.73 28.26
CA VAL A 535 -4.03 1.45 27.14
C VAL A 535 -2.55 1.49 27.56
N SER A 536 -1.76 0.61 26.98
CA SER A 536 -0.31 0.69 26.88
C SER A 536 0.09 0.42 25.44
N SER A 537 1.13 1.05 24.94
CA SER A 537 1.61 0.81 23.59
C SER A 537 3.12 0.81 23.49
N GLN A 538 3.61 0.12 22.46
CA GLN A 538 5.01 0.13 22.03
C GLN A 538 5.06 0.44 20.55
N SER A 539 6.00 1.25 20.14
CA SER A 539 6.19 1.59 18.73
C SER A 539 7.66 1.58 18.36
N ILE A 540 7.90 1.40 17.07
CA ILE A 540 9.20 1.58 16.45
C ILE A 540 8.99 2.06 15.01
N HIS A 541 9.80 3.01 14.56
CA HIS A 541 9.80 3.45 13.17
C HIS A 541 11.17 3.23 12.53
N GLN A 542 11.28 3.43 11.21
CA GLN A 542 12.49 3.22 10.44
C GLN A 542 13.69 3.92 11.08
N TYR A 543 14.79 3.18 11.10
CA TYR A 543 16.06 3.58 11.71
C TYR A 543 16.03 3.71 13.26
N GLY A 544 15.02 3.17 13.92
CA GLY A 544 14.94 2.98 15.37
C GLY A 544 14.48 4.18 16.15
#